data_3372450b03753ebbd73997cb8d2bbdde
#
_entry.id   3372450b03753ebbd73997cb8d2bbdde
#
_cell.length_a   1.000
_cell.length_b   1.000
_cell.length_c   1.000
_cell.angle_alpha   90.00
_cell.angle_beta   90.00
_cell.angle_gamma   90.00
#
_symmetry.space_group_name_H-M   'P 1'
#
loop_
_entity.id
_entity.type
_entity.pdbx_description
1 polymer ?
#
loop_
_entity_poly.entity_id
_entity_poly.type
_entity_poly.pdbx_seq_one_letter_code
_entity_poly.pdbx_strand_id
1 'polypeptide(L)'
;PKEVLISVGETLLEAVNKNNINKECILSIGLTNQRETIVFWNKKTLEPLSPAISWQCLRGIDFCNSIVGTKLEAMINKSTGLKVDPYFSFSKIVWALRNLKALFDKKDICVGTIDSWILANIVDGNPHITEITNASRTGLFNTKTETWDIEILDGLEIPISILPKVVKSNHNFGVLSVNILGKKIPINSILGDQQSSLY
;
A
#
# COMPACT_ATOMS: atom_id res chain seq x y z
N PRO A 1 -10.10 7.68 1.10
CA PRO A 1 -9.38 7.01 0.01
C PRO A 1 -9.76 7.52 -1.39
N LYS A 2 -11.04 7.80 -1.65
CA LYS A 2 -11.51 8.27 -2.98
C LYS A 2 -10.90 9.62 -3.36
N GLU A 3 -10.75 10.54 -2.42
CA GLU A 3 -10.11 11.85 -2.65
C GLU A 3 -8.67 11.72 -3.18
N VAL A 4 -7.91 10.72 -2.71
CA VAL A 4 -6.57 10.43 -3.23
C VAL A 4 -6.62 10.09 -4.73
N LEU A 5 -7.58 9.28 -5.15
CA LEU A 5 -7.74 8.91 -6.57
C LEU A 5 -8.15 10.10 -7.44
N ILE A 6 -9.05 10.94 -6.93
CA ILE A 6 -9.47 12.18 -7.60
C ILE A 6 -8.24 13.07 -7.80
N SER A 7 -7.48 13.32 -6.72
CA SER A 7 -6.26 14.15 -6.77
C SER A 7 -5.22 13.60 -7.75
N VAL A 8 -5.01 12.28 -7.81
CA VAL A 8 -4.09 11.65 -8.78
C VAL A 8 -4.56 11.91 -10.21
N GLY A 9 -5.84 11.70 -10.49
CA GLY A 9 -6.42 11.94 -11.83
C GLY A 9 -6.33 13.39 -12.25
N GLU A 10 -6.71 14.31 -11.37
CA GLU A 10 -6.62 15.76 -11.60
C GLU A 10 -5.18 16.21 -11.84
N THR A 11 -4.23 15.76 -11.02
CA THR A 11 -2.81 16.10 -11.17
C THR A 11 -2.25 15.61 -12.50
N LEU A 12 -2.57 14.39 -12.92
CA LEU A 12 -2.14 13.87 -14.22
C LEU A 12 -2.72 14.68 -15.38
N LEU A 13 -4.01 14.99 -15.34
CA LEU A 13 -4.66 15.81 -16.37
C LEU A 13 -4.10 17.22 -16.41
N GLU A 14 -3.90 17.83 -15.25
CA GLU A 14 -3.35 19.20 -15.15
C GLU A 14 -1.91 19.27 -15.68
N ALA A 15 -1.06 18.30 -15.30
CA ALA A 15 0.31 18.24 -15.78
C ALA A 15 0.40 18.15 -17.31
N VAL A 16 -0.44 17.34 -17.92
CA VAL A 16 -0.50 17.16 -19.38
C VAL A 16 -1.05 18.41 -20.06
N ASN A 17 -2.17 18.97 -19.56
CA ASN A 17 -2.87 20.07 -20.21
C ASN A 17 -2.13 21.41 -20.07
N LYS A 18 -1.65 21.77 -18.87
CA LYS A 18 -0.91 23.02 -18.62
C LYS A 18 0.37 23.12 -19.41
N ASN A 19 1.03 22.00 -19.64
CA ASN A 19 2.30 21.99 -20.37
C ASN A 19 2.13 21.63 -21.85
N ASN A 20 0.91 21.50 -22.35
CA ASN A 20 0.61 21.12 -23.73
C ASN A 20 1.36 19.85 -24.16
N ILE A 21 1.49 18.87 -23.24
CA ILE A 21 2.23 17.64 -23.50
C ILE A 21 1.45 16.79 -24.51
N ASN A 22 2.10 16.46 -25.63
CA ASN A 22 1.56 15.47 -26.53
C ASN A 22 1.52 14.09 -25.83
N LYS A 23 0.32 13.58 -25.55
CA LYS A 23 0.13 12.31 -24.83
C LYS A 23 0.82 11.15 -25.53
N GLU A 24 0.99 11.21 -26.86
CA GLU A 24 1.70 10.18 -27.62
C GLU A 24 3.19 10.08 -27.27
N CYS A 25 3.77 11.17 -26.77
CA CYS A 25 5.16 11.22 -26.33
C CYS A 25 5.37 10.71 -24.89
N ILE A 26 4.29 10.42 -24.12
CA ILE A 26 4.42 9.88 -22.78
C ILE A 26 4.73 8.39 -22.88
N LEU A 27 5.94 8.01 -22.49
CA LEU A 27 6.43 6.64 -22.59
C LEU A 27 6.07 5.79 -21.36
N SER A 28 6.05 6.41 -20.16
CA SER A 28 5.82 5.70 -18.90
C SER A 28 5.42 6.66 -17.79
N ILE A 29 4.83 6.10 -16.73
CA ILE A 29 4.52 6.79 -15.48
C ILE A 29 5.33 6.14 -14.36
N GLY A 30 5.92 6.96 -13.49
CA GLY A 30 6.42 6.59 -12.17
C GLY A 30 5.47 7.08 -11.09
N LEU A 31 5.21 6.26 -10.09
CA LEU A 31 4.40 6.62 -8.93
C LEU A 31 5.28 6.77 -7.70
N THR A 32 5.04 7.83 -6.94
CA THR A 32 5.60 8.01 -5.61
C THR A 32 4.49 8.30 -4.61
N ASN A 33 4.62 7.81 -3.37
CA ASN A 33 3.58 7.93 -2.38
C ASN A 33 4.13 7.97 -0.95
N GLN A 34 3.36 8.58 -0.05
CA GLN A 34 3.60 8.42 1.40
C GLN A 34 3.42 6.96 1.80
N ARG A 35 4.33 6.46 2.63
CA ARG A 35 4.31 5.07 3.10
C ARG A 35 3.48 4.93 4.37
N GLU A 36 3.36 3.72 4.89
CA GLU A 36 2.72 3.31 6.15
C GLU A 36 1.22 3.58 6.28
N THR A 37 0.66 4.53 5.53
CA THR A 37 -0.80 4.76 5.44
C THR A 37 -1.46 3.61 4.73
N ILE A 38 -2.52 3.05 5.30
CA ILE A 38 -3.21 1.88 4.75
C ILE A 38 -4.66 2.19 4.36
N VAL A 39 -5.13 1.45 3.38
CA VAL A 39 -6.52 1.43 2.94
C VAL A 39 -7.02 -0.01 2.98
N PHE A 40 -8.26 -0.20 3.43
CA PHE A 40 -9.02 -1.44 3.28
C PHE A 40 -10.09 -1.25 2.21
N TRP A 41 -10.21 -2.20 1.28
CA TRP A 41 -11.24 -2.15 0.23
C TRP A 41 -11.78 -3.53 -0.12
N ASN A 42 -12.93 -3.54 -0.76
CA ASN A 42 -13.49 -4.75 -1.33
C ASN A 42 -12.82 -5.06 -2.68
N LYS A 43 -12.28 -6.26 -2.83
CA LYS A 43 -11.53 -6.69 -4.01
C LYS A 43 -12.33 -6.62 -5.32
N LYS A 44 -13.63 -6.89 -5.26
CA LYS A 44 -14.50 -6.96 -6.45
C LYS A 44 -15.09 -5.61 -6.84
N THR A 45 -15.50 -4.84 -5.83
CA THR A 45 -16.19 -3.56 -6.07
C THR A 45 -15.25 -2.36 -6.06
N LEU A 46 -14.02 -2.52 -5.54
CA LEU A 46 -13.04 -1.47 -5.28
C LEU A 46 -13.57 -0.38 -4.31
N GLU A 47 -14.66 -0.66 -3.59
CA GLU A 47 -15.17 0.28 -2.59
C GLU A 47 -14.32 0.23 -1.32
N PRO A 48 -13.87 1.40 -0.81
CA PRO A 48 -13.17 1.44 0.46
C PRO A 48 -14.10 1.03 1.60
N LEU A 49 -13.60 0.19 2.51
CA LEU A 49 -14.37 -0.35 3.63
C LEU A 49 -14.26 0.52 4.89
N SER A 50 -13.35 1.48 4.87
CA SER A 50 -13.14 2.48 5.92
C SER A 50 -12.42 3.70 5.35
N PRO A 51 -12.34 4.83 6.08
CA PRO A 51 -11.35 5.85 5.82
C PRO A 51 -9.94 5.28 5.82
N ALA A 52 -9.02 5.88 5.06
CA ALA A 52 -7.61 5.53 5.13
C ALA A 52 -7.07 5.74 6.56
N ILE A 53 -6.24 4.82 7.03
CA ILE A 53 -5.61 4.95 8.35
C ILE A 53 -4.20 5.52 8.14
N SER A 54 -4.07 6.80 8.45
CA SER A 54 -2.85 7.58 8.25
C SER A 54 -1.66 7.00 9.03
N TRP A 55 -0.46 7.20 8.51
CA TRP A 55 0.80 6.90 9.20
C TRP A 55 0.91 7.57 10.58
N GLN A 56 0.30 8.73 10.76
CA GLN A 56 0.25 9.46 12.05
C GLN A 56 -0.73 8.86 13.08
N CYS A 57 -1.52 7.86 12.68
CA CYS A 57 -2.55 7.29 13.54
C CYS A 57 -1.97 6.47 14.69
N LEU A 58 -2.30 6.83 15.92
CA LEU A 58 -1.82 6.16 17.13
C LEU A 58 -2.76 5.09 17.68
N ARG A 59 -3.84 4.73 16.99
CA ARG A 59 -4.84 3.74 17.47
C ARG A 59 -4.25 2.36 17.79
N GLY A 60 -3.12 2.01 17.19
CA GLY A 60 -2.40 0.75 17.45
C GLY A 60 -1.44 0.80 18.65
N ILE A 61 -1.36 1.90 19.42
CA ILE A 61 -0.34 2.09 20.45
C ILE A 61 -0.45 1.08 21.59
N ASP A 62 -1.65 0.80 22.06
CA ASP A 62 -1.88 -0.17 23.17
C ASP A 62 -1.45 -1.58 22.75
N PHE A 63 -1.74 -1.94 21.50
CA PHE A 63 -1.28 -3.20 20.95
C PHE A 63 0.26 -3.24 20.87
N CYS A 64 0.90 -2.19 20.35
CA CYS A 64 2.35 -2.11 20.30
C CYS A 64 2.96 -2.27 21.69
N ASN A 65 2.45 -1.55 22.69
CA ASN A 65 2.91 -1.66 24.07
C ASN A 65 2.74 -3.09 24.64
N SER A 66 1.67 -3.78 24.26
CA SER A 66 1.39 -5.15 24.77
C SER A 66 2.36 -6.23 24.26
N ILE A 67 3.06 -5.97 23.15
CA ILE A 67 4.01 -6.93 22.57
C ILE A 67 5.48 -6.59 22.83
N VAL A 68 5.77 -5.45 23.48
CA VAL A 68 7.14 -5.10 23.91
C VAL A 68 7.66 -6.16 24.89
N GLY A 69 8.90 -6.59 24.71
CA GLY A 69 9.54 -7.65 25.49
C GLY A 69 9.13 -9.07 25.13
N THR A 70 8.23 -9.25 24.16
CA THR A 70 7.76 -10.58 23.72
C THR A 70 8.59 -11.16 22.57
N LYS A 71 8.41 -12.46 22.31
CA LYS A 71 8.98 -13.13 21.13
C LYS A 71 8.56 -12.46 19.83
N LEU A 72 7.34 -11.93 19.74
CA LEU A 72 6.81 -11.28 18.54
C LEU A 72 7.55 -9.99 18.22
N GLU A 73 7.87 -9.15 19.23
CA GLU A 73 8.74 -7.98 19.02
C GLU A 73 10.10 -8.40 18.46
N ALA A 74 10.74 -9.41 19.06
CA ALA A 74 12.04 -9.91 18.60
C ALA A 74 11.99 -10.40 17.15
N MET A 75 10.90 -11.06 16.74
CA MET A 75 10.69 -11.50 15.37
C MET A 75 10.55 -10.32 14.40
N ILE A 76 9.70 -9.34 14.74
CA ILE A 76 9.53 -8.12 13.93
C ILE A 76 10.88 -7.43 13.74
N ASN A 77 11.60 -7.15 14.84
CA ASN A 77 12.90 -6.48 14.78
C ASN A 77 13.90 -7.24 13.89
N LYS A 78 13.99 -8.55 14.04
CA LYS A 78 14.96 -9.41 13.31
C LYS A 78 14.67 -9.50 11.82
N SER A 79 13.41 -9.65 11.44
CA SER A 79 13.00 -9.88 10.05
C SER A 79 12.85 -8.60 9.26
N THR A 80 12.37 -7.54 9.90
CA THR A 80 12.04 -6.28 9.22
C THR A 80 13.08 -5.18 9.43
N GLY A 81 13.91 -5.27 10.47
CA GLY A 81 14.81 -4.20 10.91
C GLY A 81 14.09 -3.03 11.60
N LEU A 82 12.79 -3.13 11.84
CA LEU A 82 11.96 -2.07 12.40
C LEU A 82 11.68 -2.32 13.90
N LYS A 83 11.49 -1.23 14.64
CA LYS A 83 10.97 -1.30 16.02
C LYS A 83 9.48 -1.58 16.00
N VAL A 84 8.96 -2.09 17.11
CA VAL A 84 7.50 -2.10 17.33
C VAL A 84 7.05 -0.67 17.65
N ASP A 85 6.28 -0.09 16.73
CA ASP A 85 5.83 1.29 16.81
C ASP A 85 4.49 1.45 16.08
N PRO A 86 3.52 2.24 16.59
CA PRO A 86 2.26 2.49 15.92
C PRO A 86 2.42 3.24 14.57
N TYR A 87 3.58 3.79 14.29
CA TYR A 87 3.91 4.40 13.01
C TYR A 87 3.78 3.41 11.83
N PHE A 88 4.19 2.15 12.01
CA PHE A 88 4.19 1.14 10.95
C PHE A 88 2.82 0.53 10.69
N SER A 89 2.62 0.04 9.46
CA SER A 89 1.30 -0.40 8.98
C SER A 89 0.70 -1.54 9.78
N PHE A 90 1.52 -2.50 10.29
CA PHE A 90 1.04 -3.67 11.01
C PHE A 90 0.13 -3.30 12.19
N SER A 91 0.49 -2.29 12.97
CA SER A 91 -0.28 -1.86 14.13
C SER A 91 -1.68 -1.37 13.78
N LYS A 92 -1.79 -0.67 12.64
CA LYS A 92 -3.04 -0.17 12.08
C LYS A 92 -3.90 -1.29 11.54
N ILE A 93 -3.26 -2.27 10.87
CA ILE A 93 -3.95 -3.46 10.35
C ILE A 93 -4.54 -4.26 11.51
N VAL A 94 -3.73 -4.57 12.54
CA VAL A 94 -4.20 -5.28 13.74
C VAL A 94 -5.33 -4.53 14.42
N TRP A 95 -5.18 -3.20 14.62
CA TRP A 95 -6.23 -2.39 15.21
C TRP A 95 -7.53 -2.46 14.39
N ALA A 96 -7.46 -2.30 13.08
CA ALA A 96 -8.62 -2.34 12.20
C ALA A 96 -9.30 -3.72 12.23
N LEU A 97 -8.54 -4.78 12.11
CA LEU A 97 -9.04 -6.14 12.18
C LEU A 97 -9.73 -6.46 13.52
N ARG A 98 -9.31 -5.90 14.62
CA ARG A 98 -9.92 -6.11 15.94
C ARG A 98 -11.14 -5.22 16.21
N ASN A 99 -11.23 -4.06 15.62
CA ASN A 99 -12.23 -3.04 15.98
C ASN A 99 -13.28 -2.79 14.91
N LEU A 100 -12.98 -3.01 13.64
CA LEU A 100 -13.90 -2.76 12.53
C LEU A 100 -14.62 -4.04 12.13
N LYS A 101 -15.58 -4.50 12.95
CA LYS A 101 -16.34 -5.75 12.74
C LYS A 101 -16.95 -5.88 11.34
N ALA A 102 -17.32 -4.77 10.69
CA ALA A 102 -17.80 -4.76 9.32
C ALA A 102 -16.79 -5.32 8.31
N LEU A 103 -15.49 -5.42 8.65
CA LEU A 103 -14.47 -6.00 7.79
C LEU A 103 -14.48 -7.53 7.80
N PHE A 104 -14.96 -8.16 8.89
CA PHE A 104 -14.79 -9.62 9.09
C PHE A 104 -15.71 -10.51 8.28
N ASP A 105 -16.92 -10.04 7.97
CA ASP A 105 -17.92 -10.83 7.24
C ASP A 105 -17.73 -10.83 5.71
N LYS A 106 -16.68 -10.18 5.21
CA LYS A 106 -16.47 -10.01 3.77
C LYS A 106 -15.29 -10.84 3.28
N LYS A 107 -15.58 -11.89 2.51
CA LYS A 107 -14.58 -12.81 1.91
C LYS A 107 -13.60 -12.14 0.93
N ASP A 108 -13.89 -10.93 0.47
CA ASP A 108 -13.15 -10.23 -0.59
C ASP A 108 -12.49 -8.95 -0.07
N ILE A 109 -11.80 -9.03 1.07
CA ILE A 109 -11.07 -7.88 1.62
C ILE A 109 -9.66 -7.82 1.04
N CYS A 110 -9.25 -6.62 0.64
CA CYS A 110 -7.86 -6.25 0.40
C CYS A 110 -7.43 -5.18 1.41
N VAL A 111 -6.17 -5.22 1.81
CA VAL A 111 -5.49 -4.14 2.49
C VAL A 111 -4.17 -3.85 1.79
N GLY A 112 -3.77 -2.61 1.72
CA GLY A 112 -2.48 -2.21 1.17
C GLY A 112 -2.12 -0.78 1.53
N THR A 113 -0.91 -0.42 1.24
CA THR A 113 -0.43 0.96 1.29
C THR A 113 -1.03 1.78 0.15
N ILE A 114 -0.79 3.08 0.11
CA ILE A 114 -1.40 4.00 -0.85
C ILE A 114 -1.10 3.61 -2.30
N ASP A 115 0.11 3.11 -2.58
CA ASP A 115 0.47 2.58 -3.90
C ASP A 115 -0.47 1.46 -4.36
N SER A 116 -0.70 0.47 -3.51
CA SER A 116 -1.61 -0.65 -3.81
C SER A 116 -3.04 -0.17 -4.08
N TRP A 117 -3.52 0.79 -3.29
CA TRP A 117 -4.84 1.38 -3.46
C TRP A 117 -4.97 2.14 -4.79
N ILE A 118 -3.94 2.94 -5.13
CA ILE A 118 -3.89 3.67 -6.40
C ILE A 118 -3.89 2.67 -7.56
N LEU A 119 -2.96 1.69 -7.55
CA LEU A 119 -2.85 0.69 -8.61
C LEU A 119 -4.16 -0.08 -8.84
N ALA A 120 -4.82 -0.52 -7.78
CA ALA A 120 -6.09 -1.24 -7.86
C ALA A 120 -7.19 -0.44 -8.56
N ASN A 121 -7.10 0.90 -8.59
CA ASN A 121 -8.14 1.77 -9.13
C ASN A 121 -7.80 2.42 -10.48
N ILE A 122 -6.50 2.64 -10.78
CA ILE A 122 -6.10 3.34 -11.99
C ILE A 122 -5.52 2.42 -13.07
N VAL A 123 -5.19 1.17 -12.72
CA VAL A 123 -4.58 0.20 -13.63
C VAL A 123 -5.62 -0.78 -14.16
N ASP A 124 -5.56 -1.07 -15.46
CA ASP A 124 -6.40 -2.09 -16.06
C ASP A 124 -6.18 -3.46 -15.38
N GLY A 125 -7.27 -4.16 -15.04
CA GLY A 125 -7.21 -5.45 -14.34
C GLY A 125 -7.11 -5.35 -12.82
N ASN A 126 -7.14 -4.16 -12.25
CA ASN A 126 -7.23 -3.91 -10.80
C ASN A 126 -6.22 -4.70 -9.95
N PRO A 127 -4.91 -4.61 -10.23
CA PRO A 127 -3.92 -5.45 -9.57
C PRO A 127 -3.81 -5.11 -8.08
N HIS A 128 -3.68 -6.15 -7.25
CA HIS A 128 -3.38 -6.01 -5.83
C HIS A 128 -1.89 -6.26 -5.61
N ILE A 129 -1.09 -5.23 -5.82
CA ILE A 129 0.38 -5.26 -5.83
C ILE A 129 0.92 -4.10 -5.00
N THR A 130 2.04 -4.32 -4.33
CA THR A 130 2.88 -3.28 -3.70
C THR A 130 4.35 -3.53 -4.06
N GLU A 131 5.19 -2.53 -3.87
CA GLU A 131 6.61 -2.69 -4.13
C GLU A 131 7.45 -2.68 -2.82
N ILE A 132 8.72 -3.09 -2.93
CA ILE A 132 9.57 -3.38 -1.77
C ILE A 132 9.80 -2.20 -0.83
N THR A 133 9.83 -0.94 -1.29
CA THR A 133 10.07 0.22 -0.40
C THR A 133 8.82 0.57 0.42
N ASN A 134 7.62 0.32 -0.10
CA ASN A 134 6.37 0.37 0.65
C ASN A 134 6.23 -0.84 1.58
N ALA A 135 6.44 -2.05 1.07
CA ALA A 135 6.33 -3.29 1.85
C ALA A 135 7.28 -3.28 3.06
N SER A 136 8.52 -2.83 2.90
CA SER A 136 9.53 -2.76 3.96
C SER A 136 9.14 -1.89 5.16
N ARG A 137 8.18 -0.99 4.98
CA ARG A 137 7.70 -0.09 6.06
C ARG A 137 6.42 -0.57 6.73
N THR A 138 5.94 -1.76 6.36
CA THR A 138 4.71 -2.30 6.96
C THR A 138 4.94 -2.95 8.33
N GLY A 139 6.17 -3.39 8.64
CA GLY A 139 6.49 -4.24 9.79
C GLY A 139 6.09 -5.70 9.60
N LEU A 140 5.77 -6.10 8.35
CA LEU A 140 5.33 -7.45 7.96
C LEU A 140 6.26 -8.10 6.94
N PHE A 141 7.18 -7.32 6.36
CA PHE A 141 8.02 -7.74 5.24
C PHE A 141 9.40 -8.17 5.71
N ASN A 142 9.77 -9.40 5.39
CA ASN A 142 11.11 -9.91 5.66
C ASN A 142 12.09 -9.39 4.61
N THR A 143 13.00 -8.52 5.04
CA THR A 143 13.96 -7.83 4.16
C THR A 143 15.05 -8.74 3.60
N LYS A 144 15.21 -9.96 4.13
CA LYS A 144 16.20 -10.93 3.64
C LYS A 144 15.63 -11.85 2.56
N THR A 145 14.36 -12.25 2.71
CA THR A 145 13.69 -13.12 1.75
C THR A 145 12.89 -12.36 0.71
N GLU A 146 12.71 -11.04 0.89
CA GLU A 146 11.88 -10.16 0.06
C GLU A 146 10.43 -10.65 -0.08
N THR A 147 9.88 -11.20 1.00
CA THR A 147 8.49 -11.71 1.08
C THR A 147 7.80 -11.26 2.36
N TRP A 148 6.49 -11.42 2.43
CA TRP A 148 5.77 -11.32 3.70
C TRP A 148 6.29 -12.39 4.67
N ASP A 149 6.53 -12.02 5.94
CA ASP A 149 7.01 -12.91 6.98
C ASP A 149 5.83 -13.66 7.60
N ILE A 150 5.71 -14.95 7.29
CA ILE A 150 4.58 -15.78 7.71
C ILE A 150 4.51 -15.91 9.25
N GLU A 151 5.67 -16.04 9.93
CA GLU A 151 5.67 -16.18 11.40
C GLU A 151 5.18 -14.88 12.07
N ILE A 152 5.51 -13.70 11.50
CA ILE A 152 4.98 -12.42 11.97
C ILE A 152 3.49 -12.33 11.69
N LEU A 153 3.03 -12.70 10.48
CA LEU A 153 1.62 -12.67 10.11
C LEU A 153 0.77 -13.54 11.02
N ASP A 154 1.22 -14.76 11.29
CA ASP A 154 0.54 -15.71 12.20
C ASP A 154 0.51 -15.15 13.63
N GLY A 155 1.62 -14.60 14.13
CA GLY A 155 1.69 -13.99 15.46
C GLY A 155 0.80 -12.74 15.61
N LEU A 156 0.50 -12.05 14.51
CA LEU A 156 -0.37 -10.88 14.45
C LEU A 156 -1.83 -11.22 14.07
N GLU A 157 -2.11 -12.48 13.74
CA GLU A 157 -3.42 -12.94 13.23
C GLU A 157 -3.86 -12.19 11.96
N ILE A 158 -2.90 -11.86 11.07
CA ILE A 158 -3.16 -11.19 9.79
C ILE A 158 -3.17 -12.23 8.66
N PRO A 159 -4.32 -12.48 8.02
CA PRO A 159 -4.36 -13.40 6.88
C PRO A 159 -3.52 -12.89 5.71
N ILE A 160 -2.60 -13.71 5.18
CA ILE A 160 -1.80 -13.34 4.00
C ILE A 160 -2.67 -13.04 2.78
N SER A 161 -3.86 -13.65 2.70
CA SER A 161 -4.80 -13.48 1.57
C SER A 161 -5.32 -12.06 1.39
N ILE A 162 -5.26 -11.22 2.42
CA ILE A 162 -5.68 -9.83 2.34
C ILE A 162 -4.55 -8.87 1.93
N LEU A 163 -3.29 -9.36 1.89
CA LEU A 163 -2.12 -8.56 1.58
C LEU A 163 -1.82 -8.56 0.07
N PRO A 164 -1.21 -7.48 -0.47
CA PRO A 164 -0.83 -7.41 -1.87
C PRO A 164 0.35 -8.32 -2.19
N LYS A 165 0.50 -8.68 -3.46
CA LYS A 165 1.73 -9.28 -3.95
C LYS A 165 2.86 -8.25 -3.90
N VAL A 166 4.02 -8.61 -3.34
CA VAL A 166 5.20 -7.75 -3.33
C VAL A 166 6.00 -7.96 -4.61
N VAL A 167 6.45 -6.86 -5.21
CA VAL A 167 7.30 -6.86 -6.41
C VAL A 167 8.43 -5.82 -6.27
N LYS A 168 9.40 -5.84 -7.17
CA LYS A 168 10.48 -4.86 -7.21
C LYS A 168 9.98 -3.49 -7.66
N SER A 169 10.69 -2.41 -7.27
CA SER A 169 10.31 -1.03 -7.58
C SER A 169 10.29 -0.71 -9.09
N ASN A 170 11.06 -1.44 -9.91
CA ASN A 170 11.13 -1.33 -11.36
C ASN A 170 10.30 -2.41 -12.09
N HIS A 171 9.19 -2.80 -11.52
CA HIS A 171 8.29 -3.80 -12.10
C HIS A 171 7.34 -3.17 -13.12
N ASN A 172 6.82 -3.98 -14.04
CA ASN A 172 5.67 -3.57 -14.86
C ASN A 172 4.39 -3.73 -14.04
N PHE A 173 3.89 -2.62 -13.50
CA PHE A 173 2.68 -2.59 -12.66
C PHE A 173 1.38 -2.63 -13.48
N GLY A 174 1.46 -2.68 -14.80
CA GLY A 174 0.35 -2.65 -15.73
C GLY A 174 0.24 -1.33 -16.47
N VAL A 175 -0.92 -1.08 -17.05
CA VAL A 175 -1.17 0.12 -17.85
C VAL A 175 -2.26 0.99 -17.21
N LEU A 176 -2.05 2.29 -17.25
CA LEU A 176 -3.04 3.27 -16.85
C LEU A 176 -4.34 3.06 -17.65
N SER A 177 -5.47 3.06 -16.97
CA SER A 177 -6.77 2.98 -17.63
C SER A 177 -6.97 4.13 -18.61
N VAL A 178 -7.44 3.81 -19.80
CA VAL A 178 -7.69 4.78 -20.88
C VAL A 178 -8.61 5.93 -20.46
N ASN A 179 -9.47 5.69 -19.48
CA ASN A 179 -10.44 6.70 -18.99
C ASN A 179 -9.77 7.91 -18.33
N ILE A 180 -8.51 7.82 -17.92
CA ILE A 180 -7.82 8.91 -17.19
C ILE A 180 -7.21 9.92 -18.18
N LEU A 181 -6.39 9.45 -19.12
CA LEU A 181 -5.69 10.32 -20.07
C LEU A 181 -6.11 10.14 -21.53
N GLY A 182 -7.06 9.23 -21.80
CA GLY A 182 -7.45 8.86 -23.16
C GLY A 182 -6.45 7.95 -23.87
N LYS A 183 -5.40 7.50 -23.16
CA LYS A 183 -4.32 6.65 -23.69
C LYS A 183 -3.89 5.63 -22.63
N LYS A 184 -3.53 4.44 -23.06
CA LYS A 184 -2.89 3.42 -22.22
C LYS A 184 -1.41 3.72 -22.08
N ILE A 185 -0.96 3.99 -20.85
CA ILE A 185 0.43 4.33 -20.56
C ILE A 185 0.94 3.34 -19.49
N PRO A 186 2.09 2.68 -19.70
CA PRO A 186 2.63 1.75 -18.72
C PRO A 186 3.08 2.46 -17.43
N ILE A 187 2.88 1.79 -16.29
CA ILE A 187 3.42 2.19 -14.99
C ILE A 187 4.59 1.26 -14.70
N ASN A 188 5.82 1.76 -14.80
CA ASN A 188 7.03 0.94 -14.77
C ASN A 188 7.88 1.11 -13.51
N SER A 189 7.52 2.05 -12.63
CA SER A 189 8.22 2.25 -11.37
C SER A 189 7.30 2.76 -10.28
N ILE A 190 7.53 2.27 -9.06
CA ILE A 190 6.95 2.82 -7.83
C ILE A 190 8.05 2.91 -6.79
N LEU A 191 8.05 4.01 -6.04
CA LEU A 191 8.96 4.23 -4.91
C LEU A 191 8.23 4.96 -3.80
N GLY A 192 8.54 4.63 -2.56
CA GLY A 192 8.15 5.47 -1.44
C GLY A 192 8.74 6.88 -1.60
N ASP A 193 8.05 7.88 -1.07
CA ASP A 193 8.40 9.30 -1.19
C ASP A 193 9.86 9.63 -0.81
N GLN A 194 10.36 9.06 0.29
CA GLN A 194 11.73 9.29 0.73
C GLN A 194 12.77 8.61 -0.18
N GLN A 195 12.49 7.43 -0.72
CA GLN A 195 13.37 6.78 -1.69
C GLN A 195 13.34 7.51 -3.02
N SER A 196 12.19 8.01 -3.44
CA SER A 196 12.04 8.78 -4.66
C SER A 196 12.80 10.12 -4.60
N SER A 197 12.85 10.75 -3.42
CA SER A 197 13.58 12.02 -3.25
C SER A 197 15.11 11.87 -3.26
N LEU A 198 15.62 10.65 -3.22
CA LEU A 198 17.06 10.36 -3.31
C LEU A 198 17.56 10.37 -4.77
N TYR A 199 16.65 10.21 -5.73
CA TYR A 199 16.94 10.25 -7.16
C TYR A 199 16.68 11.65 -7.74
#